data_f2061e0ad4b923b988bf04406dad1a8b
#
_entry.id   f2061e0ad4b923b988bf04406dad1a8b
#
_cell.length_a   1.000
_cell.length_b   1.000
_cell.length_c   1.000
_cell.angle_alpha   90.00
_cell.angle_beta   90.00
_cell.angle_gamma   90.00
#
_symmetry.space_group_name_H-M   'P 1'
#
loop_
_entity.id
_entity.type
_entity.pdbx_description
1 polymer ?
#
loop_
_entity_poly.entity_id
_entity_poly.type
_entity_poly.pdbx_seq_one_letter_code
_entity_poly.pdbx_strand_id
1 'polypeptide(L)'
;LNNKKILLRLDLNVPLERDKITDTTRIDKILPTLNFLIKQKAKIIILSHVGRPKGKIVKELSLKPICEELQNKLKKKVKLIKENIKEIKSKSFISEYNEDVFVLENIRFYSEEEQNDNKFAELISNLGDIYVNDAFSCSHRAHASIYEIPKFLPSFSGLQLDLEVNALNKITSEITRPITCIIGGSKISTKINVIKNLIPKFDNIIIVGGMANNFIEYFGNNVGKSIKEKNCDKMLEEIISISKKEKCKIIYPEDVIVSRDLNGSPQNKELNEVLSDEMILDIGPKTIDKITKIIDNSKTILWNGPAGYFENPNFAYGSIQIAKKIIENNKANKIFSVAGGGDTVSLLNNLNAVNEFNFVSTAGGAFLEYLEGKNLPGITALN
;
A
#
# COMPACT_ATOMS: atom_id res chain seq x y z
N LEU A 1 -11.50 25.70 13.16
CA LEU A 1 -11.99 25.47 11.78
C LEU A 1 -13.49 25.78 11.62
N ASN A 2 -14.10 26.42 12.63
CA ASN A 2 -15.53 26.73 12.64
C ASN A 2 -15.96 27.42 11.34
N ASN A 3 -16.95 26.84 10.65
CA ASN A 3 -17.50 27.28 9.36
C ASN A 3 -16.51 27.39 8.20
N LYS A 4 -15.22 26.98 8.36
CA LYS A 4 -14.29 26.88 7.26
C LYS A 4 -14.70 25.75 6.30
N LYS A 5 -14.55 25.98 5.01
CA LYS A 5 -14.80 25.01 3.95
C LYS A 5 -13.52 24.25 3.65
N ILE A 6 -13.50 22.98 4.01
CA ILE A 6 -12.32 22.12 3.85
C ILE A 6 -12.51 21.27 2.59
N LEU A 7 -11.64 21.46 1.60
CA LEU A 7 -11.49 20.51 0.50
C LEU A 7 -10.68 19.32 1.01
N LEU A 8 -11.32 18.19 1.19
CA LEU A 8 -10.69 16.99 1.75
C LEU A 8 -10.51 15.92 0.68
N ARG A 9 -9.27 15.65 0.28
CA ARG A 9 -8.94 14.58 -0.67
C ARG A 9 -8.78 13.25 0.05
N LEU A 10 -9.65 12.32 -0.24
CA LEU A 10 -9.68 10.97 0.36
C LEU A 10 -9.44 9.89 -0.68
N ASP A 11 -8.86 8.76 -0.25
CA ASP A 11 -8.88 7.53 -1.03
C ASP A 11 -10.10 6.68 -0.65
N LEU A 12 -11.13 6.79 -1.46
CA LEU A 12 -12.38 6.01 -1.35
C LEU A 12 -12.53 5.01 -2.51
N ASN A 13 -11.41 4.62 -3.13
CA ASN A 13 -11.42 3.63 -4.21
C ASN A 13 -11.59 2.21 -3.64
N VAL A 14 -12.78 1.94 -3.16
CA VAL A 14 -13.21 0.64 -2.61
C VAL A 14 -13.75 -0.27 -3.72
N PRO A 15 -13.69 -1.61 -3.55
CA PRO A 15 -14.29 -2.52 -4.50
C PRO A 15 -15.83 -2.44 -4.45
N LEU A 16 -16.43 -2.31 -5.63
CA LEU A 16 -17.88 -2.24 -5.84
C LEU A 16 -18.35 -3.44 -6.66
N GLU A 17 -19.36 -4.16 -6.17
CA GLU A 17 -20.06 -5.20 -6.88
C GLU A 17 -21.56 -4.88 -6.91
N ARG A 18 -22.13 -4.63 -8.10
CA ARG A 18 -23.53 -4.27 -8.28
C ARG A 18 -24.01 -3.19 -7.29
N ASP A 19 -23.27 -2.08 -7.24
CA ASP A 19 -23.49 -0.93 -6.36
C ASP A 19 -23.35 -1.23 -4.84
N LYS A 20 -22.77 -2.36 -4.46
CA LYS A 20 -22.46 -2.69 -3.06
C LYS A 20 -20.95 -2.65 -2.82
N ILE A 21 -20.58 -2.07 -1.70
CA ILE A 21 -19.20 -2.08 -1.22
C ILE A 21 -18.92 -3.44 -0.59
N THR A 22 -17.89 -4.13 -1.08
CA THR A 22 -17.49 -5.46 -0.56
C THR A 22 -16.38 -5.37 0.49
N ASP A 23 -15.66 -4.25 0.55
CA ASP A 23 -14.63 -3.99 1.55
C ASP A 23 -14.64 -2.50 1.96
N THR A 24 -14.85 -2.22 3.24
CA THR A 24 -14.92 -0.86 3.80
C THR A 24 -13.60 -0.38 4.40
N THR A 25 -12.53 -1.17 4.36
CA THR A 25 -11.26 -0.88 5.05
C THR A 25 -10.73 0.53 4.77
N ARG A 26 -10.80 1.00 3.53
CA ARG A 26 -10.36 2.37 3.17
C ARG A 26 -11.26 3.45 3.75
N ILE A 27 -12.55 3.19 3.81
CA ILE A 27 -13.53 4.11 4.44
C ILE A 27 -13.26 4.19 5.95
N ASP A 28 -13.03 3.04 6.59
CA ASP A 28 -12.80 3.00 8.03
C ASP A 28 -11.52 3.76 8.43
N LYS A 29 -10.48 3.67 7.62
CA LYS A 29 -9.19 4.37 7.87
C LYS A 29 -9.28 5.90 7.84
N ILE A 30 -10.20 6.47 7.05
CA ILE A 30 -10.33 7.94 6.94
C ILE A 30 -11.34 8.55 7.92
N LEU A 31 -12.09 7.73 8.67
CA LEU A 31 -13.06 8.22 9.65
C LEU A 31 -12.44 9.10 10.74
N PRO A 32 -11.22 8.83 11.26
CA PRO A 32 -10.58 9.71 12.23
C PRO A 32 -10.43 11.16 11.75
N THR A 33 -9.99 11.37 10.52
CA THR A 33 -9.87 12.71 9.90
C THR A 33 -11.24 13.37 9.75
N LEU A 34 -12.23 12.65 9.24
CA LEU A 34 -13.60 13.16 9.11
C LEU A 34 -14.18 13.56 10.47
N ASN A 35 -14.09 12.69 11.47
CA ASN A 35 -14.59 12.96 12.81
C ASN A 35 -13.88 14.16 13.47
N PHE A 36 -12.57 14.30 13.28
CA PHE A 36 -11.83 15.45 13.73
C PHE A 36 -12.37 16.75 13.12
N LEU A 37 -12.52 16.81 11.80
CA LEU A 37 -13.03 17.99 11.10
C LEU A 37 -14.47 18.33 11.49
N ILE A 38 -15.34 17.32 11.64
CA ILE A 38 -16.73 17.48 12.12
C ILE A 38 -16.74 18.07 13.51
N LYS A 39 -15.90 17.56 14.43
CA LYS A 39 -15.79 18.09 15.80
C LYS A 39 -15.33 19.55 15.81
N GLN A 40 -14.52 19.96 14.85
CA GLN A 40 -14.09 21.33 14.65
C GLN A 40 -15.16 22.22 13.98
N LYS A 41 -16.35 21.70 13.70
CA LYS A 41 -17.48 22.40 13.04
C LYS A 41 -17.10 22.92 11.64
N ALA A 42 -16.26 22.21 10.92
CA ALA A 42 -15.91 22.51 9.54
C ALA A 42 -17.03 22.09 8.58
N LYS A 43 -17.16 22.77 7.44
CA LYS A 43 -17.91 22.31 6.27
C LYS A 43 -16.95 21.50 5.39
N ILE A 44 -17.22 20.24 5.16
CA ILE A 44 -16.29 19.30 4.51
C ILE A 44 -16.76 19.00 3.10
N ILE A 45 -15.92 19.25 2.11
CA ILE A 45 -16.16 18.94 0.69
C ILE A 45 -15.16 17.85 0.29
N ILE A 46 -15.65 16.63 0.18
CA ILE A 46 -14.83 15.46 -0.13
C ILE A 46 -14.59 15.37 -1.63
N LEU A 47 -13.31 15.25 -1.99
CA LEU A 47 -12.82 14.93 -3.32
C LEU A 47 -12.33 13.48 -3.32
N SER A 48 -12.88 12.64 -4.17
CA SER A 48 -12.42 11.26 -4.29
C SER A 48 -12.71 10.67 -5.66
N HIS A 49 -12.24 9.44 -5.87
CA HIS A 49 -12.50 8.66 -7.07
C HIS A 49 -12.79 7.21 -6.73
N VAL A 50 -13.45 6.53 -7.64
CA VAL A 50 -13.57 5.07 -7.68
C VAL A 50 -13.33 4.59 -9.11
N GLY A 51 -12.58 3.51 -9.28
CA GLY A 51 -12.29 2.91 -10.56
C GLY A 51 -11.43 3.78 -11.50
N ARG A 52 -11.54 3.49 -12.79
CA ARG A 52 -10.79 4.15 -13.86
C ARG A 52 -11.70 4.55 -15.03
N PRO A 53 -12.52 5.57 -14.89
CA PRO A 53 -13.49 5.99 -15.90
C PRO A 53 -12.87 6.69 -17.12
N LYS A 54 -11.58 7.07 -17.05
CA LYS A 54 -10.84 7.70 -18.18
C LYS A 54 -11.51 8.97 -18.71
N GLY A 55 -11.92 9.87 -17.82
CA GLY A 55 -12.54 11.14 -18.19
C GLY A 55 -13.97 11.01 -18.73
N LYS A 56 -14.67 9.92 -18.44
CA LYS A 56 -16.06 9.71 -18.88
C LYS A 56 -16.97 9.47 -17.69
N ILE A 57 -18.22 9.88 -17.79
CA ILE A 57 -19.25 9.55 -16.79
C ILE A 57 -19.64 8.09 -16.95
N VAL A 58 -19.37 7.29 -15.92
CA VAL A 58 -19.69 5.86 -15.85
C VAL A 58 -20.56 5.65 -14.62
N LYS A 59 -21.83 5.30 -14.79
CA LYS A 59 -22.82 5.22 -13.69
C LYS A 59 -22.40 4.25 -12.59
N GLU A 60 -21.80 3.13 -12.95
CA GLU A 60 -21.31 2.08 -12.03
C GLU A 60 -20.12 2.55 -11.18
N LEU A 61 -19.49 3.66 -11.56
CA LEU A 61 -18.39 4.29 -10.84
C LEU A 61 -18.80 5.58 -10.14
N SER A 62 -20.09 5.77 -9.89
CA SER A 62 -20.59 6.87 -9.05
C SER A 62 -20.18 6.68 -7.59
N LEU A 63 -19.89 7.79 -6.92
CA LEU A 63 -19.61 7.80 -5.48
C LEU A 63 -20.87 7.65 -4.61
N LYS A 64 -22.05 7.43 -5.20
CA LYS A 64 -23.32 7.30 -4.45
C LYS A 64 -23.27 6.21 -3.39
N PRO A 65 -22.84 4.95 -3.66
CA PRO A 65 -22.78 3.90 -2.62
C PRO A 65 -21.82 4.27 -1.49
N ILE A 66 -20.73 4.95 -1.82
CA ILE A 66 -19.72 5.40 -0.84
C ILE A 66 -20.29 6.52 0.04
N CYS A 67 -21.04 7.44 -0.55
CA CYS A 67 -21.74 8.50 0.17
C CYS A 67 -22.76 7.92 1.18
N GLU A 68 -23.52 6.91 0.79
CA GLU A 68 -24.46 6.19 1.66
C GLU A 68 -23.72 5.47 2.81
N GLU A 69 -22.60 4.82 2.53
CA GLU A 69 -21.79 4.17 3.56
C GLU A 69 -21.15 5.18 4.54
N LEU A 70 -20.64 6.30 4.04
CA LEU A 70 -20.15 7.38 4.90
C LEU A 70 -21.26 7.93 5.81
N GLN A 71 -22.47 8.09 5.30
CA GLN A 71 -23.65 8.51 6.11
C GLN A 71 -23.92 7.51 7.24
N ASN A 72 -23.88 6.20 6.95
CA ASN A 72 -24.10 5.15 7.93
C ASN A 72 -23.02 5.16 9.02
N LYS A 73 -21.75 5.27 8.62
CA LYS A 73 -20.59 5.26 9.55
C LYS A 73 -20.52 6.52 10.42
N LEU A 74 -20.78 7.69 9.84
CA LEU A 74 -20.75 8.98 10.54
C LEU A 74 -22.01 9.27 11.34
N LYS A 75 -23.11 8.54 11.09
CA LYS A 75 -24.46 8.80 11.64
C LYS A 75 -24.90 10.25 11.43
N LYS A 76 -24.52 10.81 10.30
CA LYS A 76 -24.82 12.19 9.86
C LYS A 76 -25.24 12.18 8.40
N LYS A 77 -26.03 13.16 8.00
CA LYS A 77 -26.36 13.35 6.59
C LYS A 77 -25.10 13.71 5.81
N VAL A 78 -24.89 13.01 4.70
CA VAL A 78 -23.81 13.24 3.72
C VAL A 78 -24.46 13.49 2.37
N LYS A 79 -24.17 14.63 1.78
CA LYS A 79 -24.77 15.06 0.52
C LYS A 79 -23.89 14.76 -0.67
N LEU A 80 -24.35 13.93 -1.60
CA LEU A 80 -23.69 13.77 -2.89
C LEU A 80 -24.04 14.96 -3.80
N ILE A 81 -23.03 15.67 -4.29
CA ILE A 81 -23.13 16.76 -5.26
C ILE A 81 -22.93 16.16 -6.64
N LYS A 82 -24.02 16.14 -7.43
CA LYS A 82 -24.06 15.56 -8.78
C LYS A 82 -23.88 16.59 -9.88
N GLU A 83 -24.00 17.85 -9.50
CA GLU A 83 -23.79 18.98 -10.39
C GLU A 83 -22.40 18.91 -11.02
N ASN A 84 -22.30 19.32 -12.27
CA ASN A 84 -21.04 19.38 -12.96
C ASN A 84 -20.11 20.35 -12.22
N ILE A 85 -18.96 19.86 -11.75
CA ILE A 85 -18.00 20.68 -11.00
C ILE A 85 -17.63 21.96 -11.78
N LYS A 86 -17.57 21.91 -13.11
CA LYS A 86 -17.27 23.06 -13.96
C LYS A 86 -18.34 24.15 -13.96
N GLU A 87 -19.55 23.81 -13.51
CA GLU A 87 -20.68 24.75 -13.44
C GLU A 87 -20.85 25.38 -12.06
N ILE A 88 -20.19 24.83 -11.03
CA ILE A 88 -20.19 25.37 -9.68
C ILE A 88 -19.28 26.60 -9.61
N LYS A 89 -19.88 27.78 -9.54
CA LYS A 89 -19.16 29.06 -9.67
C LYS A 89 -18.51 29.54 -8.38
N SER A 90 -18.95 29.10 -7.23
CA SER A 90 -18.42 29.60 -5.95
C SER A 90 -18.66 28.64 -4.80
N LYS A 91 -17.89 28.83 -3.72
CA LYS A 91 -18.03 28.11 -2.45
C LYS A 91 -19.36 28.38 -1.70
N SER A 92 -20.17 29.34 -2.18
CA SER A 92 -21.51 29.58 -1.61
C SER A 92 -22.52 28.48 -1.97
N PHE A 93 -22.26 27.65 -2.96
CA PHE A 93 -23.16 26.58 -3.40
C PHE A 93 -23.60 25.66 -2.26
N ILE A 94 -22.71 25.36 -1.27
CA ILE A 94 -23.05 24.55 -0.11
C ILE A 94 -23.93 25.29 0.93
N SER A 95 -24.07 26.61 0.81
CA SER A 95 -24.90 27.39 1.75
C SER A 95 -26.39 27.17 1.56
N GLU A 96 -26.80 26.57 0.45
CA GLU A 96 -28.17 26.16 0.15
C GLU A 96 -28.58 24.86 0.87
N TYR A 97 -27.60 24.15 1.48
CA TYR A 97 -27.81 22.86 2.12
C TYR A 97 -27.58 22.95 3.63
N ASN A 98 -28.30 22.11 4.36
CA ASN A 98 -28.19 22.03 5.83
C ASN A 98 -27.11 21.04 6.29
N GLU A 99 -26.51 20.30 5.37
CA GLU A 99 -25.47 19.33 5.66
C GLU A 99 -24.12 19.99 5.95
N ASP A 100 -23.25 19.27 6.68
CA ASP A 100 -21.87 19.69 6.94
C ASP A 100 -20.85 18.91 6.10
N VAL A 101 -21.27 17.77 5.54
CA VAL A 101 -20.42 16.87 4.76
C VAL A 101 -20.99 16.69 3.37
N PHE A 102 -20.18 17.03 2.37
CA PHE A 102 -20.50 16.96 0.96
C PHE A 102 -19.50 16.05 0.26
N VAL A 103 -19.94 15.27 -0.71
CA VAL A 103 -19.09 14.46 -1.58
C VAL A 103 -19.31 14.99 -3.00
N LEU A 104 -18.27 15.48 -3.65
CA LEU A 104 -18.35 15.76 -5.09
C LEU A 104 -18.36 14.43 -5.84
N GLU A 105 -19.07 14.36 -6.97
CA GLU A 105 -19.09 13.15 -7.78
C GLU A 105 -17.67 12.83 -8.28
N ASN A 106 -17.44 11.56 -8.63
CA ASN A 106 -16.16 10.99 -9.01
C ASN A 106 -15.32 11.92 -9.88
N ILE A 107 -14.26 12.49 -9.30
CA ILE A 107 -13.42 13.51 -9.96
C ILE A 107 -12.70 12.97 -11.21
N ARG A 108 -12.55 11.66 -11.37
CA ARG A 108 -12.00 11.03 -12.57
C ARG A 108 -12.99 10.94 -13.73
N PHE A 109 -14.22 11.40 -13.54
CA PHE A 109 -15.11 11.66 -14.68
C PHE A 109 -14.63 12.85 -15.53
N TYR A 110 -13.70 13.63 -15.00
CA TYR A 110 -13.05 14.73 -15.68
C TYR A 110 -11.63 14.29 -16.09
N SER A 111 -11.31 14.38 -17.39
CA SER A 111 -9.99 14.03 -17.91
C SER A 111 -8.89 14.92 -17.33
N GLU A 112 -9.23 16.15 -16.99
CA GLU A 112 -8.36 17.18 -16.44
C GLU A 112 -7.76 16.77 -15.07
N GLU A 113 -8.46 15.90 -14.33
CA GLU A 113 -7.92 15.35 -13.08
C GLU A 113 -6.62 14.57 -13.32
N GLU A 114 -6.66 13.60 -14.25
CA GLU A 114 -5.48 12.75 -14.54
C GLU A 114 -4.42 13.48 -15.38
N GLN A 115 -4.81 14.54 -16.09
CA GLN A 115 -3.91 15.43 -16.86
C GLN A 115 -3.19 16.46 -15.98
N ASN A 116 -3.51 16.51 -14.68
CA ASN A 116 -2.97 17.50 -13.75
C ASN A 116 -3.24 18.95 -14.21
N ASP A 117 -4.45 19.21 -14.72
CA ASP A 117 -4.82 20.49 -15.30
C ASP A 117 -4.92 21.60 -14.24
N ASN A 118 -4.18 22.66 -14.44
CA ASN A 118 -4.08 23.78 -13.49
C ASN A 118 -5.41 24.55 -13.38
N LYS A 119 -6.12 24.78 -14.50
CA LYS A 119 -7.39 25.52 -14.50
C LYS A 119 -8.50 24.74 -13.80
N PHE A 120 -8.50 23.42 -13.98
CA PHE A 120 -9.44 22.55 -13.28
C PHE A 120 -9.16 22.53 -11.76
N ALA A 121 -7.90 22.52 -11.37
CA ALA A 121 -7.50 22.61 -9.97
C ALA A 121 -7.88 23.98 -9.35
N GLU A 122 -7.65 25.08 -10.07
CA GLU A 122 -8.05 26.42 -9.67
C GLU A 122 -9.57 26.52 -9.45
N LEU A 123 -10.35 25.96 -10.39
CA LEU A 123 -11.80 25.93 -10.30
C LEU A 123 -12.26 25.16 -9.04
N ILE A 124 -11.69 23.99 -8.75
CA ILE A 124 -12.02 23.24 -7.56
C ILE A 124 -11.57 23.99 -6.30
N SER A 125 -10.40 24.63 -6.32
CA SER A 125 -9.87 25.36 -5.17
C SER A 125 -10.80 26.50 -4.71
N ASN A 126 -11.54 27.12 -5.64
CA ASN A 126 -12.53 28.15 -5.35
C ASN A 126 -13.72 27.63 -4.51
N LEU A 127 -13.87 26.33 -4.33
CA LEU A 127 -14.92 25.71 -3.50
C LEU A 127 -14.55 25.63 -2.01
N GLY A 128 -13.26 25.82 -1.66
CA GLY A 128 -12.77 25.67 -0.29
C GLY A 128 -12.00 26.88 0.25
N ASP A 129 -11.69 26.83 1.53
CA ASP A 129 -10.82 27.79 2.22
C ASP A 129 -9.47 27.15 2.58
N ILE A 130 -9.46 25.85 2.78
CA ILE A 130 -8.29 25.04 3.17
C ILE A 130 -8.37 23.72 2.42
N TYR A 131 -7.21 23.21 1.99
CA TYR A 131 -7.09 21.88 1.41
C TYR A 131 -6.45 20.90 2.41
N VAL A 132 -6.96 19.67 2.44
CA VAL A 132 -6.38 18.58 3.23
C VAL A 132 -6.21 17.35 2.33
N ASN A 133 -4.99 16.85 2.21
CA ASN A 133 -4.71 15.58 1.54
C ASN A 133 -4.66 14.44 2.59
N ASP A 134 -5.59 13.50 2.50
CA ASP A 134 -5.61 12.28 3.32
C ASP A 134 -5.65 11.03 2.44
N ALA A 135 -5.09 11.13 1.23
CA ALA A 135 -5.08 10.08 0.21
C ALA A 135 -3.67 9.64 -0.14
N PHE A 136 -2.94 9.05 0.82
CA PHE A 136 -1.56 8.58 0.61
C PHE A 136 -1.45 7.66 -0.62
N SER A 137 -2.38 6.72 -0.82
CA SER A 137 -2.37 5.78 -1.96
C SER A 137 -2.40 6.46 -3.34
N CYS A 138 -2.87 7.71 -3.41
CA CYS A 138 -2.91 8.52 -4.63
C CYS A 138 -1.72 9.47 -4.74
N SER A 139 -0.95 9.68 -3.67
CA SER A 139 0.07 10.73 -3.57
C SER A 139 1.29 10.51 -4.46
N HIS A 140 1.45 9.31 -5.05
CA HIS A 140 2.48 9.01 -6.04
C HIS A 140 2.18 9.56 -7.46
N ARG A 141 0.99 10.15 -7.66
CA ARG A 141 0.56 10.68 -8.96
C ARG A 141 0.36 12.19 -8.89
N ALA A 142 0.92 12.91 -9.87
CA ALA A 142 0.65 14.31 -10.07
C ALA A 142 -0.71 14.46 -10.76
N HIS A 143 -1.81 14.41 -10.00
CA HIS A 143 -3.17 14.68 -10.47
C HIS A 143 -3.63 16.04 -9.95
N ALA A 144 -4.58 16.68 -10.64
CA ALA A 144 -5.05 18.02 -10.31
C ALA A 144 -5.47 18.16 -8.84
N SER A 145 -6.25 17.19 -8.32
CA SER A 145 -6.71 17.20 -6.93
C SER A 145 -5.64 16.84 -5.89
N ILE A 146 -4.47 16.34 -6.31
CA ILE A 146 -3.37 15.90 -5.44
C ILE A 146 -2.22 16.91 -5.45
N TYR A 147 -1.85 17.42 -6.62
CA TYR A 147 -0.64 18.22 -6.82
C TYR A 147 -0.90 19.69 -7.13
N GLU A 148 -1.95 20.01 -7.92
CA GLU A 148 -2.20 21.40 -8.32
C GLU A 148 -3.01 22.18 -7.29
N ILE A 149 -4.07 21.60 -6.68
CA ILE A 149 -4.91 22.31 -5.68
C ILE A 149 -4.08 22.94 -4.54
N PRO A 150 -3.05 22.26 -3.97
CA PRO A 150 -2.20 22.86 -2.93
C PRO A 150 -1.54 24.18 -3.29
N LYS A 151 -1.37 24.49 -4.59
CA LYS A 151 -0.79 25.76 -5.03
C LYS A 151 -1.73 26.97 -4.84
N PHE A 152 -3.03 26.72 -4.65
CA PHE A 152 -4.07 27.76 -4.57
C PHE A 152 -4.60 27.96 -3.15
N LEU A 153 -4.37 27.00 -2.23
CA LEU A 153 -4.95 27.02 -0.88
C LEU A 153 -3.90 26.68 0.18
N PRO A 154 -4.05 27.21 1.41
CA PRO A 154 -3.34 26.63 2.55
C PRO A 154 -3.63 25.13 2.63
N SER A 155 -2.57 24.33 2.66
CA SER A 155 -2.66 22.89 2.46
C SER A 155 -2.01 22.12 3.60
N PHE A 156 -2.66 21.03 4.03
CA PHE A 156 -2.24 20.22 5.17
C PHE A 156 -2.43 18.74 4.87
N SER A 157 -1.68 17.90 5.59
CA SER A 157 -1.91 16.45 5.62
C SER A 157 -3.11 16.10 6.50
N GLY A 158 -3.83 15.05 6.13
CA GLY A 158 -4.81 14.40 6.99
C GLY A 158 -4.16 13.37 7.91
N LEU A 159 -4.91 12.90 8.92
CA LEU A 159 -4.38 12.01 9.95
C LEU A 159 -3.91 10.65 9.37
N GLN A 160 -4.61 10.12 8.37
CA GLN A 160 -4.22 8.85 7.75
C GLN A 160 -2.95 9.01 6.91
N LEU A 161 -2.80 10.12 6.18
CA LEU A 161 -1.57 10.41 5.44
C LEU A 161 -0.39 10.56 6.39
N ASP A 162 -0.56 11.25 7.51
CA ASP A 162 0.48 11.39 8.54
C ASP A 162 0.89 10.04 9.13
N LEU A 163 -0.07 9.15 9.41
CA LEU A 163 0.22 7.80 9.90
C LEU A 163 1.05 6.99 8.90
N GLU A 164 0.71 7.05 7.61
CA GLU A 164 1.48 6.38 6.54
C GLU A 164 2.91 6.93 6.47
N VAL A 165 3.07 8.25 6.39
CA VAL A 165 4.39 8.90 6.29
C VAL A 165 5.24 8.63 7.54
N ASN A 166 4.66 8.74 8.73
CA ASN A 166 5.38 8.48 9.98
C ASN A 166 5.83 7.02 10.10
N ALA A 167 4.98 6.06 9.70
CA ALA A 167 5.36 4.64 9.71
C ALA A 167 6.50 4.37 8.72
N LEU A 168 6.44 4.98 7.54
CA LEU A 168 7.48 4.84 6.51
C LEU A 168 8.80 5.51 6.94
N ASN A 169 8.74 6.68 7.59
CA ASN A 169 9.94 7.34 8.13
C ASN A 169 10.67 6.46 9.16
N LYS A 170 9.95 5.74 10.02
CA LYS A 170 10.55 4.82 11.00
C LYS A 170 11.33 3.65 10.37
N ILE A 171 11.04 3.32 9.11
CA ILE A 171 11.74 2.26 8.39
C ILE A 171 12.71 2.77 7.30
N THR A 172 12.73 4.06 7.03
CA THR A 172 13.59 4.63 5.96
C THR A 172 14.56 5.69 6.45
N SER A 173 14.22 6.43 7.51
CA SER A 173 14.98 7.60 8.00
C SER A 173 15.27 7.51 9.51
N GLU A 174 14.28 7.18 10.34
CA GLU A 174 14.38 7.10 11.80
C GLU A 174 14.58 5.66 12.28
N ILE A 175 15.53 4.97 11.68
CA ILE A 175 15.70 3.52 11.78
C ILE A 175 16.22 3.09 13.15
N THR A 176 15.52 2.16 13.79
CA THR A 176 16.03 1.42 14.95
C THR A 176 16.57 0.06 14.51
N ARG A 177 17.87 -0.15 14.70
CA ARG A 177 18.59 -1.37 14.27
C ARG A 177 18.61 -2.46 15.35
N PRO A 178 18.74 -3.75 15.00
CA PRO A 178 18.81 -4.28 13.63
C PRO A 178 17.48 -4.17 12.88
N ILE A 179 17.55 -3.81 11.59
CA ILE A 179 16.37 -3.71 10.72
C ILE A 179 16.41 -4.79 9.63
N THR A 180 15.28 -5.46 9.43
CA THR A 180 15.12 -6.54 8.46
C THR A 180 13.97 -6.24 7.51
N CYS A 181 14.21 -6.39 6.21
CA CYS A 181 13.18 -6.43 5.18
C CYS A 181 12.92 -7.88 4.76
N ILE A 182 11.65 -8.28 4.73
CA ILE A 182 11.20 -9.51 4.08
C ILE A 182 10.47 -9.08 2.82
N ILE A 183 10.99 -9.44 1.66
CA ILE A 183 10.46 -9.01 0.38
C ILE A 183 10.19 -10.21 -0.54
N GLY A 184 8.96 -10.31 -1.01
CA GLY A 184 8.48 -11.37 -1.90
C GLY A 184 7.79 -10.79 -3.13
N GLY A 185 7.50 -11.66 -4.07
CA GLY A 185 6.83 -11.34 -5.32
C GLY A 185 7.20 -12.31 -6.43
N SER A 186 6.54 -12.20 -7.59
CA SER A 186 6.79 -13.09 -8.73
C SER A 186 7.99 -12.70 -9.58
N LYS A 187 8.32 -11.37 -9.65
CA LYS A 187 9.34 -10.82 -10.55
C LYS A 187 10.29 -9.89 -9.81
N ILE A 188 11.58 -10.13 -9.95
CA ILE A 188 12.65 -9.30 -9.34
C ILE A 188 12.69 -7.89 -9.97
N SER A 189 12.47 -7.77 -11.28
CA SER A 189 12.49 -6.49 -12.00
C SER A 189 11.49 -5.47 -11.43
N THR A 190 10.38 -5.93 -10.89
CA THR A 190 9.36 -5.04 -10.29
C THR A 190 9.75 -4.51 -8.91
N LYS A 191 10.74 -5.11 -8.26
CA LYS A 191 11.16 -4.79 -6.90
C LYS A 191 12.62 -4.33 -6.81
N ILE A 192 13.37 -4.38 -7.90
CA ILE A 192 14.81 -4.10 -7.90
C ILE A 192 15.13 -2.71 -7.34
N ASN A 193 14.37 -1.69 -7.70
CA ASN A 193 14.59 -0.33 -7.22
C ASN A 193 14.33 -0.20 -5.72
N VAL A 194 13.29 -0.89 -5.21
CA VAL A 194 13.03 -0.99 -3.78
C VAL A 194 14.21 -1.63 -3.07
N ILE A 195 14.66 -2.81 -3.54
CA ILE A 195 15.77 -3.56 -2.94
C ILE A 195 17.03 -2.69 -2.91
N LYS A 196 17.40 -2.05 -4.03
CA LYS A 196 18.58 -1.19 -4.14
C LYS A 196 18.53 0.01 -3.19
N ASN A 197 17.37 0.64 -3.02
CA ASN A 197 17.22 1.76 -2.10
C ASN A 197 17.24 1.33 -0.62
N LEU A 198 16.79 0.09 -0.32
CA LEU A 198 16.77 -0.43 1.04
C LEU A 198 18.13 -1.00 1.49
N ILE A 199 18.95 -1.58 0.59
CA ILE A 199 20.23 -2.18 0.95
C ILE A 199 21.12 -1.27 1.82
N PRO A 200 21.34 0.02 1.51
CA PRO A 200 22.17 0.88 2.36
C PRO A 200 21.58 1.18 3.75
N LYS A 201 20.29 0.91 3.94
CA LYS A 201 19.54 1.26 5.15
C LYS A 201 19.30 0.05 6.05
N PHE A 202 19.35 -1.16 5.52
CA PHE A 202 18.94 -2.39 6.18
C PHE A 202 20.11 -3.30 6.53
N ASP A 203 19.99 -4.03 7.64
CA ASP A 203 20.98 -5.04 8.05
C ASP A 203 20.75 -6.37 7.32
N ASN A 204 19.46 -6.73 7.09
CA ASN A 204 19.09 -7.94 6.40
C ASN A 204 17.98 -7.67 5.37
N ILE A 205 18.11 -8.26 4.19
CA ILE A 205 17.03 -8.36 3.21
C ILE A 205 16.79 -9.83 2.90
N ILE A 206 15.61 -10.33 3.23
CA ILE A 206 15.21 -11.70 3.03
C ILE A 206 14.34 -11.75 1.78
N ILE A 207 14.81 -12.45 0.76
CA ILE A 207 14.15 -12.62 -0.53
C ILE A 207 13.32 -13.91 -0.47
N VAL A 208 12.00 -13.80 -0.71
CA VAL A 208 11.06 -14.92 -0.68
C VAL A 208 10.14 -14.91 -1.90
N GLY A 209 9.26 -15.89 -2.00
CA GLY A 209 8.32 -16.02 -3.14
C GLY A 209 9.00 -16.34 -4.46
N GLY A 210 8.29 -16.12 -5.57
CA GLY A 210 8.79 -16.47 -6.90
C GLY A 210 10.10 -15.80 -7.30
N MET A 211 10.36 -14.57 -6.81
CA MET A 211 11.62 -13.88 -7.09
C MET A 211 12.84 -14.54 -6.40
N ALA A 212 12.65 -15.33 -5.34
CA ALA A 212 13.71 -16.09 -4.71
C ALA A 212 14.26 -17.18 -5.63
N ASN A 213 13.44 -17.71 -6.54
CA ASN A 213 13.85 -18.72 -7.50
C ASN A 213 14.97 -18.23 -8.43
N ASN A 214 14.99 -16.92 -8.73
CA ASN A 214 16.09 -16.33 -9.50
C ASN A 214 17.42 -16.36 -8.74
N PHE A 215 17.41 -16.13 -7.41
CA PHE A 215 18.61 -16.27 -6.58
C PHE A 215 19.05 -17.74 -6.49
N ILE A 216 18.11 -18.66 -6.28
CA ILE A 216 18.38 -20.10 -6.20
C ILE A 216 19.04 -20.60 -7.50
N GLU A 217 18.50 -20.21 -8.66
CA GLU A 217 19.06 -20.58 -9.97
C GLU A 217 20.42 -19.92 -10.23
N TYR A 218 20.56 -18.64 -9.90
CA TYR A 218 21.83 -17.89 -10.07
C TYR A 218 22.98 -18.54 -9.29
N PHE A 219 22.70 -19.13 -8.13
CA PHE A 219 23.70 -19.87 -7.34
C PHE A 219 23.81 -21.34 -7.72
N GLY A 220 23.30 -21.75 -8.88
CA GLY A 220 23.54 -23.04 -9.52
C GLY A 220 22.58 -24.16 -9.14
N ASN A 221 21.46 -23.88 -8.45
CA ASN A 221 20.46 -24.90 -8.12
C ASN A 221 19.33 -24.92 -9.15
N ASN A 222 18.73 -26.12 -9.35
CA ASN A 222 17.58 -26.28 -10.23
C ASN A 222 16.32 -25.72 -9.55
N VAL A 223 15.50 -25.04 -10.31
CA VAL A 223 14.20 -24.51 -9.85
C VAL A 223 13.01 -25.13 -10.61
N GLY A 224 13.27 -26.12 -11.46
CA GLY A 224 12.27 -26.87 -12.22
C GLY A 224 11.35 -25.96 -13.05
N LYS A 225 10.04 -26.15 -12.90
CA LYS A 225 8.99 -25.34 -13.55
C LYS A 225 8.57 -24.11 -12.74
N SER A 226 9.32 -23.76 -11.70
CA SER A 226 9.00 -22.62 -10.84
C SER A 226 8.93 -21.30 -11.62
N ILE A 227 8.09 -20.40 -11.14
CA ILE A 227 8.06 -19.02 -11.65
C ILE A 227 9.43 -18.40 -11.46
N LYS A 228 10.02 -17.88 -12.53
CA LYS A 228 11.25 -17.11 -12.53
C LYS A 228 11.25 -16.10 -13.66
N GLU A 229 12.04 -15.07 -13.53
CA GLU A 229 12.27 -14.07 -14.57
C GLU A 229 13.51 -14.42 -15.37
N LYS A 230 13.43 -14.26 -16.70
CA LYS A 230 14.57 -14.52 -17.61
C LYS A 230 15.47 -13.28 -17.67
N ASN A 231 16.76 -13.52 -17.95
CA ASN A 231 17.75 -12.46 -18.23
C ASN A 231 17.94 -11.46 -17.04
N CYS A 232 17.84 -11.95 -15.80
CA CYS A 232 17.96 -11.10 -14.61
C CYS A 232 19.35 -11.15 -13.93
N ASP A 233 20.30 -11.90 -14.46
CA ASP A 233 21.65 -12.12 -13.85
C ASP A 233 22.34 -10.81 -13.52
N LYS A 234 22.34 -9.84 -14.43
CA LYS A 234 22.92 -8.50 -14.18
C LYS A 234 22.25 -7.78 -13.00
N MET A 235 20.95 -7.95 -12.83
CA MET A 235 20.22 -7.36 -11.69
C MET A 235 20.62 -8.03 -10.38
N LEU A 236 20.81 -9.35 -10.40
CA LEU A 236 21.25 -10.10 -9.23
C LEU A 236 22.70 -9.75 -8.85
N GLU A 237 23.61 -9.68 -9.84
CA GLU A 237 24.98 -9.22 -9.65
C GLU A 237 25.05 -7.84 -9.02
N GLU A 238 24.21 -6.90 -9.50
CA GLU A 238 24.14 -5.55 -8.96
C GLU A 238 23.67 -5.55 -7.50
N ILE A 239 22.58 -6.28 -7.18
CA ILE A 239 22.07 -6.43 -5.81
C ILE A 239 23.16 -7.00 -4.89
N ILE A 240 23.83 -8.08 -5.31
CA ILE A 240 24.87 -8.75 -4.53
C ILE A 240 26.09 -7.82 -4.33
N SER A 241 26.48 -7.10 -5.37
CA SER A 241 27.60 -6.14 -5.30
C SER A 241 27.30 -5.02 -4.30
N ILE A 242 26.13 -4.38 -4.41
CA ILE A 242 25.72 -3.30 -3.50
C ILE A 242 25.61 -3.84 -2.07
N SER A 243 25.01 -5.02 -1.88
CA SER A 243 24.83 -5.60 -0.54
C SER A 243 26.17 -5.87 0.18
N LYS A 244 27.17 -6.36 -0.55
CA LYS A 244 28.54 -6.55 -0.02
C LYS A 244 29.17 -5.23 0.39
N LYS A 245 29.06 -4.20 -0.46
CA LYS A 245 29.58 -2.85 -0.19
C LYS A 245 28.95 -2.23 1.06
N GLU A 246 27.65 -2.30 1.16
CA GLU A 246 26.87 -1.70 2.27
C GLU A 246 26.75 -2.61 3.51
N LYS A 247 27.35 -3.82 3.48
CA LYS A 247 27.31 -4.82 4.56
C LYS A 247 25.91 -5.29 4.93
N CYS A 248 24.95 -5.18 4.01
CA CYS A 248 23.61 -5.71 4.14
C CYS A 248 23.58 -7.19 3.76
N LYS A 249 23.00 -8.06 4.57
CA LYS A 249 22.93 -9.50 4.28
C LYS A 249 21.73 -9.78 3.38
N ILE A 250 21.97 -10.31 2.18
CA ILE A 250 20.93 -10.88 1.33
C ILE A 250 20.75 -12.34 1.71
N ILE A 251 19.51 -12.70 2.05
CA ILE A 251 19.14 -14.04 2.50
C ILE A 251 18.06 -14.56 1.55
N TYR A 252 18.23 -15.77 1.06
CA TYR A 252 17.25 -16.48 0.23
C TYR A 252 17.06 -17.90 0.79
N PRO A 253 16.04 -18.67 0.36
CA PRO A 253 15.73 -19.98 0.90
C PRO A 253 16.91 -20.95 0.83
N GLU A 254 17.08 -21.80 1.86
CA GLU A 254 18.03 -22.90 1.94
C GLU A 254 17.37 -24.24 1.63
N ASP A 255 16.07 -24.32 1.90
CA ASP A 255 15.19 -25.44 1.57
C ASP A 255 13.83 -24.90 1.14
N VAL A 256 13.08 -25.72 0.43
CA VAL A 256 11.84 -25.30 -0.24
C VAL A 256 10.76 -26.36 -0.15
N ILE A 257 9.50 -25.91 -0.27
CA ILE A 257 8.36 -26.80 -0.48
C ILE A 257 8.04 -26.81 -1.97
N VAL A 258 8.04 -28.01 -2.54
CA VAL A 258 7.77 -28.23 -3.96
C VAL A 258 6.50 -29.05 -4.19
N SER A 259 5.94 -28.89 -5.37
CA SER A 259 4.90 -29.79 -5.92
C SER A 259 4.99 -29.82 -7.45
N ARG A 260 4.41 -30.85 -8.07
CA ARG A 260 4.33 -30.96 -9.54
C ARG A 260 3.23 -30.09 -10.15
N ASP A 261 2.22 -29.74 -9.34
CA ASP A 261 1.13 -28.84 -9.74
C ASP A 261 0.70 -27.97 -8.54
N LEU A 262 -0.09 -26.93 -8.83
CA LEU A 262 -0.51 -25.92 -7.85
C LEU A 262 -1.47 -26.47 -6.77
N ASN A 263 -2.10 -27.62 -6.99
CA ASN A 263 -3.03 -28.26 -6.09
C ASN A 263 -2.49 -29.60 -5.55
N GLY A 264 -1.23 -29.92 -5.87
CA GLY A 264 -0.59 -31.17 -5.46
C GLY A 264 -0.15 -31.18 -4.00
N SER A 265 0.38 -32.33 -3.60
CA SER A 265 0.88 -32.52 -2.25
C SER A 265 2.22 -31.81 -2.04
N PRO A 266 2.41 -31.07 -0.94
CA PRO A 266 3.67 -30.39 -0.63
C PRO A 266 4.75 -31.42 -0.24
N GLN A 267 5.97 -31.22 -0.74
CA GLN A 267 7.15 -31.98 -0.37
C GLN A 267 8.27 -31.04 0.02
N ASN A 268 8.89 -31.27 1.18
CA ASN A 268 10.09 -30.53 1.57
C ASN A 268 11.32 -31.10 0.88
N LYS A 269 12.15 -30.20 0.31
CA LYS A 269 13.39 -30.57 -0.38
C LYS A 269 14.52 -29.59 -0.10
N GLU A 270 15.74 -30.11 -0.07
CA GLU A 270 16.95 -29.29 -0.22
C GLU A 270 17.01 -28.73 -1.64
N LEU A 271 17.69 -27.61 -1.82
CA LEU A 271 17.75 -26.92 -3.14
C LEU A 271 18.30 -27.82 -4.25
N ASN A 272 19.28 -28.68 -3.94
CA ASN A 272 19.89 -29.60 -4.91
C ASN A 272 19.03 -30.82 -5.24
N GLU A 273 17.90 -31.00 -4.58
CA GLU A 273 16.97 -32.13 -4.79
C GLU A 273 15.77 -31.75 -5.65
N VAL A 274 15.62 -30.48 -6.02
CA VAL A 274 14.48 -30.01 -6.82
C VAL A 274 14.55 -30.58 -8.23
N LEU A 275 13.49 -31.27 -8.65
CA LEU A 275 13.40 -31.90 -9.97
C LEU A 275 12.92 -30.94 -11.05
N SER A 276 13.23 -31.28 -12.33
CA SER A 276 12.87 -30.45 -13.47
C SER A 276 11.36 -30.32 -13.73
N ASP A 277 10.56 -31.26 -13.22
CA ASP A 277 9.08 -31.28 -13.34
C ASP A 277 8.35 -30.69 -12.14
N GLU A 278 9.08 -30.20 -11.13
CA GLU A 278 8.53 -29.61 -9.90
C GLU A 278 8.50 -28.07 -9.95
N MET A 279 7.67 -27.50 -9.10
CA MET A 279 7.57 -26.07 -8.82
C MET A 279 7.84 -25.80 -7.36
N ILE A 280 8.67 -24.81 -7.06
CA ILE A 280 8.86 -24.26 -5.70
C ILE A 280 7.64 -23.38 -5.40
N LEU A 281 6.89 -23.73 -4.37
CA LEU A 281 5.62 -23.08 -4.00
C LEU A 281 5.63 -22.46 -2.60
N ASP A 282 6.58 -22.82 -1.74
CA ASP A 282 6.81 -22.16 -0.43
C ASP A 282 8.27 -22.37 0.02
N ILE A 283 8.65 -21.70 1.08
CA ILE A 283 9.93 -21.90 1.77
C ILE A 283 9.85 -23.11 2.71
N GLY A 284 10.98 -23.81 2.89
CA GLY A 284 11.06 -25.00 3.73
C GLY A 284 11.31 -24.69 5.21
N PRO A 285 11.26 -25.72 6.08
CA PRO A 285 11.37 -25.58 7.53
C PRO A 285 12.69 -24.97 8.00
N LYS A 286 13.84 -25.29 7.36
CA LYS A 286 15.13 -24.71 7.71
C LYS A 286 15.15 -23.21 7.44
N THR A 287 14.60 -22.82 6.30
CA THR A 287 14.45 -21.41 5.90
C THR A 287 13.55 -20.66 6.88
N ILE A 288 12.42 -21.26 7.30
CA ILE A 288 11.53 -20.69 8.30
C ILE A 288 12.26 -20.47 9.63
N ASP A 289 12.98 -21.49 10.14
CA ASP A 289 13.73 -21.38 11.39
C ASP A 289 14.78 -20.25 11.32
N LYS A 290 15.50 -20.14 10.19
CA LYS A 290 16.44 -19.07 9.98
C LYS A 290 15.78 -17.69 9.97
N ILE A 291 14.67 -17.53 9.27
CA ILE A 291 13.92 -16.25 9.18
C ILE A 291 13.39 -15.86 10.56
N THR A 292 12.80 -16.79 11.30
CA THR A 292 12.23 -16.52 12.63
C THR A 292 13.31 -16.11 13.63
N LYS A 293 14.50 -16.70 13.58
CA LYS A 293 15.68 -16.26 14.37
C LYS A 293 16.13 -14.85 14.01
N ILE A 294 16.08 -14.49 12.74
CA ILE A 294 16.43 -13.11 12.31
C ILE A 294 15.39 -12.13 12.82
N ILE A 295 14.09 -12.48 12.74
CA ILE A 295 12.99 -11.65 13.28
C ILE A 295 13.19 -11.44 14.79
N ASP A 296 13.53 -12.48 15.57
CA ASP A 296 13.77 -12.38 17.00
C ASP A 296 14.92 -11.42 17.37
N ASN A 297 15.92 -11.30 16.50
CA ASN A 297 17.04 -10.41 16.69
C ASN A 297 16.85 -9.01 16.10
N SER A 298 15.74 -8.76 15.41
CA SER A 298 15.44 -7.46 14.80
C SER A 298 14.77 -6.50 15.79
N LYS A 299 14.89 -5.20 15.52
CA LYS A 299 14.14 -4.13 16.19
C LYS A 299 13.10 -3.50 15.28
N THR A 300 13.33 -3.59 13.98
CA THR A 300 12.42 -3.07 12.97
C THR A 300 12.24 -4.09 11.86
N ILE A 301 10.99 -4.34 11.47
CA ILE A 301 10.64 -5.26 10.38
C ILE A 301 9.81 -4.54 9.33
N LEU A 302 10.22 -4.69 8.07
CA LEU A 302 9.41 -4.37 6.89
C LEU A 302 9.04 -5.67 6.20
N TRP A 303 7.75 -5.91 5.95
CA TRP A 303 7.28 -7.07 5.21
C TRP A 303 6.44 -6.69 4.00
N ASN A 304 6.91 -7.07 2.80
CA ASN A 304 6.24 -6.79 1.53
C ASN A 304 6.30 -7.99 0.58
N GLY A 305 5.30 -8.82 0.61
CA GLY A 305 5.09 -10.01 -0.22
C GLY A 305 5.19 -11.32 0.55
N PRO A 306 4.27 -12.27 0.30
CA PRO A 306 4.25 -13.58 0.94
C PRO A 306 5.45 -14.44 0.52
N ALA A 307 5.73 -15.48 1.32
CA ALA A 307 6.86 -16.39 1.11
C ALA A 307 6.58 -17.46 0.04
N GLY A 308 5.31 -17.82 -0.15
CA GLY A 308 4.89 -18.88 -1.07
C GLY A 308 3.58 -18.57 -1.76
N TYR A 309 3.01 -19.59 -2.41
CA TYR A 309 1.70 -19.54 -3.05
C TYR A 309 0.59 -19.63 -1.98
N PHE A 310 0.43 -18.54 -1.24
CA PHE A 310 -0.38 -18.44 -0.03
C PHE A 310 -1.89 -18.58 -0.28
N GLU A 311 -2.36 -18.42 -1.51
CA GLU A 311 -3.75 -18.63 -1.91
C GLU A 311 -4.17 -20.09 -1.75
N ASN A 312 -3.22 -21.02 -1.82
CA ASN A 312 -3.44 -22.41 -1.48
C ASN A 312 -2.89 -22.70 -0.06
N PRO A 313 -3.75 -23.15 0.88
CA PRO A 313 -3.33 -23.45 2.26
C PRO A 313 -2.15 -24.42 2.39
N ASN A 314 -1.96 -25.32 1.41
CA ASN A 314 -0.84 -26.26 1.39
C ASN A 314 0.54 -25.56 1.23
N PHE A 315 0.57 -24.33 0.70
CA PHE A 315 1.78 -23.58 0.39
C PHE A 315 1.80 -22.19 1.06
N ALA A 316 0.99 -22.03 2.12
CA ALA A 316 0.90 -20.79 2.90
C ALA A 316 1.72 -20.85 4.20
N TYR A 317 2.28 -22.00 4.54
CA TYR A 317 2.86 -22.25 5.88
C TYR A 317 4.02 -21.31 6.18
N GLY A 318 4.93 -21.08 5.24
CA GLY A 318 6.04 -20.16 5.40
C GLY A 318 5.58 -18.73 5.73
N SER A 319 4.62 -18.23 4.97
CA SER A 319 4.04 -16.90 5.20
C SER A 319 3.32 -16.80 6.56
N ILE A 320 2.61 -17.86 6.96
CA ILE A 320 1.91 -17.92 8.25
C ILE A 320 2.91 -17.90 9.42
N GLN A 321 4.03 -18.63 9.33
CA GLN A 321 5.05 -18.65 10.39
C GLN A 321 5.75 -17.29 10.52
N ILE A 322 6.04 -16.61 9.39
CA ILE A 322 6.57 -15.23 9.39
C ILE A 322 5.59 -14.29 10.12
N ALA A 323 4.30 -14.34 9.74
CA ALA A 323 3.27 -13.50 10.37
C ALA A 323 3.20 -13.75 11.89
N LYS A 324 3.11 -15.02 12.30
CA LYS A 324 3.04 -15.41 13.72
C LYS A 324 4.24 -14.92 14.53
N LYS A 325 5.46 -15.04 13.98
CA LYS A 325 6.67 -14.60 14.66
C LYS A 325 6.73 -13.08 14.80
N ILE A 326 6.32 -12.32 13.77
CA ILE A 326 6.22 -10.87 13.86
C ILE A 326 5.20 -10.46 14.93
N ILE A 327 4.02 -11.08 14.94
CA ILE A 327 2.95 -10.80 15.91
C ILE A 327 3.43 -11.10 17.34
N GLU A 328 4.09 -12.23 17.56
CA GLU A 328 4.65 -12.61 18.87
C GLU A 328 5.59 -11.52 19.40
N ASN A 329 6.52 -11.06 18.56
CA ASN A 329 7.48 -10.02 18.94
C ASN A 329 6.83 -8.64 19.11
N ASN A 330 5.79 -8.31 18.33
CA ASN A 330 5.00 -7.10 18.51
C ASN A 330 4.27 -7.09 19.88
N LYS A 331 3.59 -8.18 20.22
CA LYS A 331 2.90 -8.30 21.52
C LYS A 331 3.86 -8.19 22.69
N ALA A 332 5.09 -8.62 22.52
CA ALA A 332 6.16 -8.46 23.50
C ALA A 332 6.84 -7.06 23.47
N ASN A 333 6.38 -6.13 22.63
CA ASN A 333 6.96 -4.80 22.40
C ASN A 333 8.47 -4.84 22.04
N LYS A 334 8.92 -5.89 21.37
CA LYS A 334 10.33 -6.07 21.00
C LYS A 334 10.71 -5.43 19.69
N ILE A 335 9.73 -5.30 18.77
CA ILE A 335 9.94 -4.81 17.41
C ILE A 335 8.92 -3.73 17.03
N PHE A 336 9.27 -2.93 16.03
CA PHE A 336 8.35 -2.10 15.26
C PHE A 336 8.17 -2.75 13.88
N SER A 337 6.93 -3.10 13.52
CA SER A 337 6.63 -3.80 12.28
C SER A 337 5.75 -3.01 11.33
N VAL A 338 6.16 -2.99 10.06
CA VAL A 338 5.40 -2.42 8.95
C VAL A 338 5.17 -3.51 7.92
N ALA A 339 3.93 -3.68 7.49
CA ALA A 339 3.58 -4.53 6.37
C ALA A 339 2.90 -3.72 5.26
N GLY A 340 3.05 -4.15 4.01
CA GLY A 340 2.39 -3.50 2.88
C GLY A 340 2.46 -4.34 1.60
N GLY A 341 1.66 -3.91 0.61
CA GLY A 341 1.45 -4.66 -0.63
C GLY A 341 0.19 -5.52 -0.58
N GLY A 342 -0.51 -5.59 -1.72
CA GLY A 342 -1.83 -6.23 -1.82
C GLY A 342 -1.87 -7.66 -1.29
N ASP A 343 -0.92 -8.50 -1.71
CA ASP A 343 -0.86 -9.91 -1.32
C ASP A 343 -0.57 -10.08 0.17
N THR A 344 0.35 -9.26 0.74
CA THR A 344 0.64 -9.28 2.18
C THR A 344 -0.60 -8.87 2.99
N VAL A 345 -1.30 -7.81 2.56
CA VAL A 345 -2.51 -7.34 3.23
C VAL A 345 -3.62 -8.40 3.13
N SER A 346 -3.78 -9.03 1.96
CA SER A 346 -4.74 -10.13 1.78
C SER A 346 -4.46 -11.31 2.71
N LEU A 347 -3.20 -11.73 2.82
CA LEU A 347 -2.78 -12.76 3.75
C LEU A 347 -3.10 -12.37 5.21
N LEU A 348 -2.76 -11.14 5.62
CA LEU A 348 -3.03 -10.66 6.98
C LEU A 348 -4.52 -10.55 7.29
N ASN A 349 -5.35 -10.18 6.31
CA ASN A 349 -6.81 -10.19 6.43
C ASN A 349 -7.34 -11.62 6.65
N ASN A 350 -6.87 -12.60 5.86
CA ASN A 350 -7.25 -14.01 6.01
C ASN A 350 -6.89 -14.58 7.39
N LEU A 351 -5.82 -14.05 8.01
CA LEU A 351 -5.38 -14.42 9.34
C LEU A 351 -6.03 -13.57 10.46
N ASN A 352 -6.87 -12.58 10.13
CA ASN A 352 -7.38 -11.56 11.07
C ASN A 352 -6.25 -10.85 11.84
N ALA A 353 -5.11 -10.61 11.19
CA ALA A 353 -3.86 -10.19 11.82
C ALA A 353 -3.43 -8.75 11.49
N VAL A 354 -4.24 -8.00 10.74
CA VAL A 354 -3.90 -6.62 10.32
C VAL A 354 -3.61 -5.72 11.53
N ASN A 355 -4.42 -5.82 12.58
CA ASN A 355 -4.29 -5.01 13.80
C ASN A 355 -3.18 -5.50 14.76
N GLU A 356 -2.52 -6.60 14.45
CA GLU A 356 -1.43 -7.15 15.22
C GLU A 356 -0.05 -6.60 14.81
N PHE A 357 0.00 -5.83 13.71
CA PHE A 357 1.18 -5.10 13.25
C PHE A 357 1.11 -3.65 13.74
N ASN A 358 2.28 -3.01 13.95
CA ASN A 358 2.29 -1.59 14.29
C ASN A 358 1.72 -0.73 13.18
N PHE A 359 1.95 -1.12 11.92
CA PHE A 359 1.36 -0.45 10.77
C PHE A 359 1.18 -1.39 9.57
N VAL A 360 0.02 -1.33 8.93
CA VAL A 360 -0.26 -2.04 7.66
C VAL A 360 -0.71 -1.02 6.61
N SER A 361 0.13 -0.82 5.59
CA SER A 361 -0.20 0.05 4.47
C SER A 361 -1.08 -0.66 3.44
N THR A 362 -2.19 -0.03 3.09
CA THR A 362 -3.06 -0.48 1.99
C THR A 362 -2.82 0.31 0.70
N ALA A 363 -1.76 1.10 0.66
CA ALA A 363 -1.53 2.11 -0.39
C ALA A 363 -0.93 1.56 -1.70
N GLY A 364 -0.49 0.31 -1.74
CA GLY A 364 0.01 -0.34 -2.95
C GLY A 364 1.15 0.40 -3.64
N GLY A 365 0.87 1.08 -4.76
CA GLY A 365 1.89 1.75 -5.58
C GLY A 365 2.62 2.89 -4.85
N ALA A 366 1.91 3.74 -4.10
CA ALA A 366 2.53 4.83 -3.35
C ALA A 366 3.50 4.32 -2.27
N PHE A 367 3.14 3.23 -1.59
CA PHE A 367 4.01 2.57 -0.62
C PHE A 367 5.31 2.08 -1.28
N LEU A 368 5.22 1.41 -2.43
CA LEU A 368 6.41 0.92 -3.13
C LEU A 368 7.28 2.06 -3.65
N GLU A 369 6.68 3.07 -4.26
CA GLU A 369 7.42 4.23 -4.78
C GLU A 369 8.13 5.02 -3.67
N TYR A 370 7.52 5.12 -2.48
CA TYR A 370 8.18 5.69 -1.32
C TYR A 370 9.39 4.84 -0.88
N LEU A 371 9.25 3.51 -0.85
CA LEU A 371 10.35 2.60 -0.55
C LEU A 371 11.45 2.60 -1.61
N GLU A 372 11.15 2.98 -2.86
CA GLU A 372 12.13 3.25 -3.91
C GLU A 372 12.91 4.55 -3.68
N GLY A 373 12.54 5.35 -2.69
CA GLY A 373 13.15 6.66 -2.41
C GLY A 373 12.65 7.78 -3.30
N LYS A 374 11.52 7.60 -4.01
CA LYS A 374 10.92 8.64 -4.84
C LYS A 374 10.21 9.69 -3.99
N ASN A 375 10.33 10.94 -4.38
CA ASN A 375 9.50 12.00 -3.85
C ASN A 375 8.08 11.85 -4.39
N LEU A 376 7.11 11.69 -3.50
CA LEU A 376 5.72 11.56 -3.89
C LEU A 376 5.10 12.96 -4.11
N PRO A 377 4.55 13.26 -5.31
CA PRO A 377 3.99 14.57 -5.63
C PRO A 377 2.99 15.09 -4.60
N GLY A 378 2.09 14.22 -4.11
CA GLY A 378 1.06 14.60 -3.15
C GLY A 378 1.57 14.88 -1.73
N ILE A 379 2.83 14.50 -1.41
CA ILE A 379 3.50 14.88 -0.15
C ILE A 379 4.28 16.18 -0.39
N THR A 380 5.06 16.26 -1.49
CA THR A 380 5.86 17.45 -1.79
C THR A 380 5.02 18.71 -2.02
N ALA A 381 3.79 18.55 -2.50
CA ALA A 381 2.87 19.67 -2.69
C ALA A 381 2.33 20.28 -1.39
N LEU A 382 2.48 19.61 -0.25
CA LEU A 382 2.04 20.11 1.06
C LEU A 382 3.13 20.91 1.81
N ASN A 383 4.37 20.92 1.30
CA ASN A 383 5.54 21.58 1.92
C ASN A 383 5.74 23.01 1.40
#